data_e20292c6a97ea587b8d497404385e19a
#
_entry.id   e20292c6a97ea587b8d497404385e19a
#
_cell.length_a   1.000
_cell.length_b   1.000
_cell.length_c   1.000
_cell.angle_alpha   90.00
_cell.angle_beta   90.00
_cell.angle_gamma   90.00
#
_symmetry.space_group_name_H-M   'P 1'
#
loop_
_entity.id
_entity.type
_entity.pdbx_description
1 polymer ?
#
loop_
_entity_poly.entity_id
_entity_poly.type
_entity_poly.pdbx_seq_one_letter_code
_entity_poly.pdbx_strand_id
1 'polypeptide(L)'
;MSFIAWIYLLSLSFIWGASFYFIEVGLVYLSPAWLVSLRLCSAAIILTAYLFIGGRFLPASRAFWGGVLVMGAINNLLPFFLIAWGQVFVTGGMASIINANTAFFGVLISAIFLQSEPLRLHRLIGVTLGIAGVATAIGFEAIEGTSASIYGSLAILAATLSYALAGVWGKLKLAGWPAIEVACGC
;
A
#
# COMPACT_ATOMS: atom_id res chain seq x y z
N MET A 1 8.61 21.79 8.70
CA MET A 1 8.98 21.02 7.50
C MET A 1 9.60 21.96 6.49
N SER A 2 10.65 21.55 5.75
CA SER A 2 11.26 22.35 4.70
C SER A 2 10.30 22.48 3.49
N PHE A 3 10.47 23.53 2.67
CA PHE A 3 9.68 23.70 1.44
C PHE A 3 9.82 22.50 0.49
N ILE A 4 11.02 21.91 0.40
CA ILE A 4 11.30 20.71 -0.38
C ILE A 4 10.49 19.51 0.12
N ALA A 5 10.34 19.34 1.43
CA ALA A 5 9.54 18.27 2.00
C ALA A 5 8.04 18.39 1.64
N TRP A 6 7.53 19.62 1.53
CA TRP A 6 6.17 19.87 1.05
C TRP A 6 6.00 19.51 -0.43
N ILE A 7 6.98 19.83 -1.27
CA ILE A 7 6.96 19.44 -2.70
C ILE A 7 6.91 17.92 -2.84
N TYR A 8 7.77 17.20 -2.12
CA TYR A 8 7.77 15.72 -2.16
C TYR A 8 6.45 15.14 -1.65
N LEU A 9 5.90 15.69 -0.56
CA LEU A 9 4.63 15.22 -0.01
C LEU A 9 3.49 15.40 -1.00
N LEU A 10 3.36 16.60 -1.58
CA LEU A 10 2.30 16.90 -2.55
C LEU A 10 2.46 16.08 -3.84
N SER A 11 3.68 15.93 -4.36
CA SER A 11 3.95 15.11 -5.54
C SER A 11 3.59 13.64 -5.29
N LEU A 12 3.98 13.09 -4.14
CA LEU A 12 3.66 11.72 -3.76
C LEU A 12 2.15 11.52 -3.59
N SER A 13 1.47 12.47 -2.95
CA SER A 13 0.01 12.43 -2.76
C SER A 13 -0.73 12.47 -4.09
N PHE A 14 -0.26 13.29 -5.04
CA PHE A 14 -0.83 13.37 -6.38
C PHE A 14 -0.63 12.06 -7.16
N ILE A 15 0.59 11.50 -7.17
CA ILE A 15 0.90 10.25 -7.87
C ILE A 15 0.07 9.09 -7.29
N TRP A 16 -0.01 9.00 -5.97
CA TRP A 16 -0.78 7.94 -5.32
C TRP A 16 -2.28 8.10 -5.52
N GLY A 17 -2.81 9.31 -5.39
CA GLY A 17 -4.23 9.59 -5.64
C GLY A 17 -4.62 9.28 -7.09
N ALA A 18 -3.82 9.73 -8.05
CA ALA A 18 -4.03 9.44 -9.47
C ALA A 18 -3.99 7.92 -9.78
N SER A 19 -3.22 7.14 -9.00
CA SER A 19 -3.14 5.69 -9.18
C SER A 19 -4.50 4.99 -9.07
N PHE A 20 -5.38 5.41 -8.16
CA PHE A 20 -6.73 4.84 -8.02
C PHE A 20 -7.60 5.10 -9.25
N TYR A 21 -7.50 6.30 -9.81
CA TYR A 21 -8.17 6.65 -11.06
C TYR A 21 -7.66 5.80 -12.24
N PHE A 22 -6.34 5.64 -12.38
CA PHE A 22 -5.78 4.82 -13.45
C PHE A 22 -6.12 3.33 -13.30
N ILE A 23 -6.25 2.82 -12.07
CA ILE A 23 -6.73 1.46 -11.83
C ILE A 23 -8.18 1.34 -12.32
N GLU A 24 -9.06 2.29 -11.97
CA GLU A 24 -10.46 2.31 -12.38
C GLU A 24 -10.61 2.31 -13.91
N VAL A 25 -9.88 3.18 -14.60
CA VAL A 25 -9.85 3.22 -16.07
C VAL A 25 -9.27 1.92 -16.65
N GLY A 26 -8.22 1.38 -16.06
CA GLY A 26 -7.58 0.15 -16.52
C GLY A 26 -8.48 -1.07 -16.40
N LEU A 27 -9.33 -1.12 -15.38
CA LEU A 27 -10.27 -2.22 -15.14
C LEU A 27 -11.39 -2.29 -16.17
N VAL A 28 -11.61 -1.24 -16.96
CA VAL A 28 -12.53 -1.27 -18.11
C VAL A 28 -12.03 -2.23 -19.20
N TYR A 29 -10.72 -2.38 -19.34
CA TYR A 29 -10.06 -3.15 -20.41
C TYR A 29 -9.37 -4.40 -19.94
N LEU A 30 -8.96 -4.47 -18.66
CA LEU A 30 -8.10 -5.51 -18.11
C LEU A 30 -8.72 -6.11 -16.86
N SER A 31 -8.51 -7.41 -16.66
CA SER A 31 -8.83 -8.02 -15.37
C SER A 31 -7.87 -7.52 -14.28
N PRO A 32 -8.26 -7.54 -12.99
CA PRO A 32 -7.40 -7.15 -11.87
C PRO A 32 -6.02 -7.83 -11.90
N ALA A 33 -5.98 -9.12 -12.23
CA ALA A 33 -4.74 -9.89 -12.29
C ALA A 33 -3.80 -9.37 -13.41
N TRP A 34 -4.33 -9.10 -14.60
CA TRP A 34 -3.53 -8.55 -15.70
C TRP A 34 -3.02 -7.15 -15.41
N LEU A 35 -3.88 -6.29 -14.85
CA LEU A 35 -3.51 -4.93 -14.49
C LEU A 35 -2.37 -4.89 -13.46
N VAL A 36 -2.47 -5.72 -12.41
CA VAL A 36 -1.43 -5.83 -11.38
C VAL A 36 -0.15 -6.43 -11.95
N SER A 37 -0.25 -7.47 -12.77
CA SER A 37 0.92 -8.09 -13.41
C SER A 37 1.68 -7.09 -14.29
N LEU A 38 0.98 -6.34 -15.14
CA LEU A 38 1.60 -5.30 -15.97
C LEU A 38 2.27 -4.22 -15.13
N ARG A 39 1.62 -3.77 -14.05
CA ARG A 39 2.17 -2.79 -13.13
C ARG A 39 3.45 -3.28 -12.46
N LEU A 40 3.45 -4.51 -11.93
CA LEU A 40 4.61 -5.08 -11.26
C LEU A 40 5.76 -5.38 -12.23
N CYS A 41 5.45 -5.96 -13.39
CA CYS A 41 6.48 -6.25 -14.40
C CYS A 41 7.13 -4.98 -14.94
N SER A 42 6.34 -3.95 -15.25
CA SER A 42 6.89 -2.67 -15.73
C SER A 42 7.77 -2.00 -14.67
N ALA A 43 7.34 -1.98 -13.41
CA ALA A 43 8.13 -1.46 -12.31
C ALA A 43 9.45 -2.25 -12.12
N ALA A 44 9.39 -3.58 -12.17
CA ALA A 44 10.57 -4.45 -12.04
C ALA A 44 11.57 -4.19 -13.16
N ILE A 45 11.11 -4.07 -14.41
CA ILE A 45 11.97 -3.78 -15.57
C ILE A 45 12.67 -2.43 -15.38
N ILE A 46 11.92 -1.37 -15.04
CA ILE A 46 12.45 -0.02 -14.88
C ILE A 46 13.45 0.05 -13.73
N LEU A 47 13.11 -0.52 -12.56
CA LEU A 47 13.99 -0.51 -11.39
C LEU A 47 15.26 -1.33 -11.62
N THR A 48 15.14 -2.48 -12.26
CA THR A 48 16.29 -3.32 -12.61
C THR A 48 17.20 -2.62 -13.60
N ALA A 49 16.66 -2.00 -14.66
CA ALA A 49 17.42 -1.21 -15.60
C ALA A 49 18.15 -0.04 -14.91
N TYR A 50 17.46 0.66 -14.01
CA TYR A 50 18.06 1.75 -13.24
C TYR A 50 19.23 1.27 -12.37
N LEU A 51 19.10 0.12 -11.71
CA LEU A 51 20.18 -0.48 -10.92
C LEU A 51 21.40 -0.80 -11.78
N PHE A 52 21.20 -1.49 -12.91
CA PHE A 52 22.31 -1.87 -13.81
C PHE A 52 23.02 -0.65 -14.41
N ILE A 53 22.28 0.36 -14.85
CA ILE A 53 22.86 1.62 -15.37
C ILE A 53 23.68 2.31 -14.28
N GLY A 54 23.25 2.24 -13.03
CA GLY A 54 23.96 2.77 -11.87
C GLY A 54 25.14 1.93 -11.39
N GLY A 55 25.50 0.84 -12.10
CA GLY A 55 26.60 -0.07 -11.74
C GLY A 55 26.36 -0.83 -10.43
N ARG A 56 25.11 -0.96 -10.00
CA ARG A 56 24.72 -1.65 -8.75
C ARG A 56 24.12 -3.02 -9.07
N PHE A 57 24.33 -3.96 -8.16
CA PHE A 57 23.81 -5.32 -8.29
C PHE A 57 23.03 -5.69 -7.04
N LEU A 58 22.02 -6.55 -7.21
CA LEU A 58 21.26 -7.06 -6.07
C LEU A 58 22.15 -7.98 -5.22
N PRO A 59 22.04 -7.91 -3.89
CA PRO A 59 22.81 -8.73 -2.97
C PRO A 59 22.56 -10.23 -3.19
N ALA A 60 23.59 -11.06 -3.15
CA ALA A 60 23.48 -12.52 -3.22
C ALA A 60 23.13 -13.17 -1.86
N SER A 61 22.66 -12.40 -0.87
CA SER A 61 22.37 -12.87 0.47
C SER A 61 21.01 -13.55 0.56
N ARG A 62 20.97 -14.76 1.15
CA ARG A 62 19.70 -15.46 1.44
C ARG A 62 18.79 -14.65 2.39
N ALA A 63 19.36 -13.93 3.33
CA ALA A 63 18.60 -13.07 4.25
C ALA A 63 17.93 -11.91 3.51
N PHE A 64 18.61 -11.29 2.55
CA PHE A 64 18.05 -10.27 1.67
C PHE A 64 16.86 -10.83 0.87
N TRP A 65 17.07 -11.91 0.14
CA TRP A 65 16.02 -12.50 -0.71
C TRP A 65 14.81 -13.00 0.09
N GLY A 66 15.02 -13.62 1.24
CA GLY A 66 13.93 -13.99 2.15
C GLY A 66 13.15 -12.77 2.64
N GLY A 67 13.85 -11.67 2.94
CA GLY A 67 13.23 -10.41 3.36
C GLY A 67 12.40 -9.76 2.26
N VAL A 68 12.96 -9.61 1.05
CA VAL A 68 12.29 -8.93 -0.06
C VAL A 68 11.18 -9.76 -0.69
N LEU A 69 11.26 -11.09 -0.72
CA LEU A 69 10.17 -11.93 -1.20
C LEU A 69 8.92 -11.79 -0.34
N VAL A 70 9.07 -11.82 0.99
CA VAL A 70 7.94 -11.56 1.89
C VAL A 70 7.43 -10.14 1.71
N MET A 71 8.34 -9.16 1.63
CA MET A 71 7.98 -7.76 1.41
C MET A 71 7.22 -7.59 0.10
N GLY A 72 7.69 -8.16 -1.00
CA GLY A 72 7.02 -8.11 -2.31
C GLY A 72 5.61 -8.73 -2.27
N ALA A 73 5.45 -9.83 -1.53
CA ALA A 73 4.14 -10.46 -1.37
C ALA A 73 3.16 -9.55 -0.59
N ILE A 74 3.56 -9.04 0.60
CA ILE A 74 2.67 -8.32 1.51
C ILE A 74 2.57 -6.81 1.23
N ASN A 75 3.53 -6.22 0.51
CA ASN A 75 3.53 -4.79 0.18
C ASN A 75 3.13 -4.49 -1.27
N ASN A 76 3.30 -5.45 -2.18
CA ASN A 76 3.04 -5.23 -3.60
C ASN A 76 1.97 -6.17 -4.14
N LEU A 77 2.23 -7.48 -4.21
CA LEU A 77 1.36 -8.43 -4.89
C LEU A 77 -0.04 -8.49 -4.27
N LEU A 78 -0.10 -8.81 -2.97
CA LEU A 78 -1.37 -9.00 -2.26
C LEU A 78 -2.20 -7.71 -2.19
N PRO A 79 -1.67 -6.56 -1.70
CA PRO A 79 -2.49 -5.37 -1.59
C PRO A 79 -2.86 -4.76 -2.95
N PHE A 80 -1.99 -4.80 -3.96
CA PHE A 80 -2.34 -4.31 -5.29
C PHE A 80 -3.46 -5.13 -5.92
N PHE A 81 -3.42 -6.46 -5.74
CA PHE A 81 -4.49 -7.32 -6.22
C PHE A 81 -5.80 -7.06 -5.48
N LEU A 82 -5.77 -6.95 -4.16
CA LEU A 82 -6.97 -6.69 -3.35
C LEU A 82 -7.59 -5.32 -3.67
N ILE A 83 -6.78 -4.29 -3.90
CA ILE A 83 -7.25 -2.96 -4.31
C ILE A 83 -7.86 -3.02 -5.71
N ALA A 84 -7.17 -3.62 -6.68
CA ALA A 84 -7.69 -3.72 -8.04
C ALA A 84 -8.95 -4.57 -8.11
N TRP A 85 -9.01 -5.68 -7.37
CA TRP A 85 -10.21 -6.51 -7.27
C TRP A 85 -11.35 -5.76 -6.56
N GLY A 86 -11.06 -5.05 -5.48
CA GLY A 86 -12.03 -4.23 -4.76
C GLY A 86 -12.64 -3.13 -5.64
N GLN A 87 -11.82 -2.49 -6.48
CA GLN A 87 -12.28 -1.45 -7.41
C GLN A 87 -13.14 -1.97 -8.57
N VAL A 88 -13.33 -3.27 -8.72
CA VAL A 88 -14.38 -3.82 -9.60
C VAL A 88 -15.79 -3.52 -9.04
N PHE A 89 -15.89 -3.35 -7.72
CA PHE A 89 -17.15 -3.20 -6.99
C PHE A 89 -17.36 -1.81 -6.39
N VAL A 90 -16.29 -1.02 -6.22
CA VAL A 90 -16.32 0.34 -5.65
C VAL A 90 -15.52 1.31 -6.51
N THR A 91 -15.89 2.58 -6.46
CA THR A 91 -15.20 3.63 -7.22
C THR A 91 -13.76 3.87 -6.72
N GLY A 92 -12.89 4.39 -7.57
CA GLY A 92 -11.52 4.77 -7.19
C GLY A 92 -11.49 5.81 -6.06
N GLY A 93 -12.47 6.70 -6.02
CA GLY A 93 -12.66 7.67 -4.93
C GLY A 93 -12.88 6.98 -3.59
N MET A 94 -13.83 6.04 -3.51
CA MET A 94 -14.09 5.25 -2.31
C MET A 94 -12.88 4.38 -1.93
N ALA A 95 -12.25 3.74 -2.91
CA ALA A 95 -11.05 2.95 -2.69
C ALA A 95 -9.92 3.79 -2.05
N SER A 96 -9.73 5.04 -2.48
CA SER A 96 -8.73 5.94 -1.92
C SER A 96 -9.03 6.33 -0.46
N ILE A 97 -10.30 6.58 -0.13
CA ILE A 97 -10.74 6.87 1.24
C ILE A 97 -10.49 5.67 2.15
N ILE A 98 -10.88 4.47 1.73
CA ILE A 98 -10.65 3.25 2.49
C ILE A 98 -9.14 3.00 2.65
N ASN A 99 -8.34 3.22 1.60
CA ASN A 99 -6.91 3.03 1.65
C ASN A 99 -6.18 3.99 2.60
N ALA A 100 -6.74 5.15 2.90
CA ALA A 100 -6.18 6.08 3.90
C ALA A 100 -6.04 5.44 5.30
N ASN A 101 -6.78 4.35 5.58
CA ASN A 101 -6.64 3.57 6.81
C ASN A 101 -5.30 2.82 6.94
N THR A 102 -4.48 2.80 5.90
CA THR A 102 -3.10 2.32 6.00
C THR A 102 -2.33 3.04 7.12
N ALA A 103 -2.51 4.35 7.27
CA ALA A 103 -1.88 5.12 8.34
C ALA A 103 -2.38 4.68 9.73
N PHE A 104 -3.68 4.40 9.84
CA PHE A 104 -4.32 3.91 11.05
C PHE A 104 -3.77 2.54 11.47
N PHE A 105 -3.86 1.53 10.60
CA PHE A 105 -3.31 0.21 10.88
C PHE A 105 -1.79 0.26 11.10
N GLY A 106 -1.10 1.15 10.40
CA GLY A 106 0.34 1.38 10.59
C GLY A 106 0.69 1.77 12.02
N VAL A 107 -0.06 2.71 12.62
CA VAL A 107 0.13 3.11 14.02
C VAL A 107 -0.18 1.95 14.96
N LEU A 108 -1.29 1.26 14.75
CA LEU A 108 -1.74 0.18 15.62
C LEU A 108 -0.75 -1.00 15.61
N ILE A 109 -0.38 -1.47 14.42
CA ILE A 109 0.53 -2.62 14.25
C ILE A 109 1.95 -2.26 14.69
N SER A 110 2.43 -1.05 14.38
CA SER A 110 3.72 -0.60 14.89
C SER A 110 3.79 -0.58 16.41
N ALA A 111 2.72 -0.15 17.08
CA ALA A 111 2.67 -0.12 18.53
C ALA A 111 2.68 -1.53 19.17
N ILE A 112 2.10 -2.53 18.47
CA ILE A 112 2.08 -3.92 18.94
C ILE A 112 3.45 -4.58 18.75
N PHE A 113 4.07 -4.39 17.59
CA PHE A 113 5.28 -5.13 17.21
C PHE A 113 6.60 -4.37 17.45
N LEU A 114 6.55 -3.04 17.53
CA LEU A 114 7.73 -2.18 17.72
C LEU A 114 7.66 -1.51 19.09
N GLN A 115 8.43 -2.00 20.04
CA GLN A 115 8.50 -1.44 21.42
C GLN A 115 8.96 0.02 21.48
N SER A 116 9.57 0.52 20.40
CA SER A 116 10.03 1.91 20.28
C SER A 116 8.94 2.93 19.96
N GLU A 117 7.72 2.46 19.64
CA GLU A 117 6.60 3.32 19.22
C GLU A 117 5.36 3.14 20.11
N PRO A 118 5.38 3.67 21.37
CA PRO A 118 4.24 3.51 22.28
C PRO A 118 2.99 4.23 21.75
N LEU A 119 1.83 3.63 22.05
CA LEU A 119 0.54 4.28 21.78
C LEU A 119 0.38 5.52 22.65
N ARG A 120 0.39 6.70 22.03
CA ARG A 120 0.10 7.95 22.72
C ARG A 120 -1.37 8.32 22.51
N LEU A 121 -1.97 9.05 23.45
CA LEU A 121 -3.39 9.41 23.43
C LEU A 121 -3.84 10.06 22.11
N HIS A 122 -3.03 10.96 21.55
CA HIS A 122 -3.34 11.60 20.27
C HIS A 122 -3.36 10.60 19.09
N ARG A 123 -2.54 9.52 19.15
CA ARG A 123 -2.59 8.45 18.16
C ARG A 123 -3.86 7.61 18.29
N LEU A 124 -4.31 7.34 19.52
CA LEU A 124 -5.58 6.64 19.78
C LEU A 124 -6.78 7.45 19.28
N ILE A 125 -6.79 8.76 19.49
CA ILE A 125 -7.84 9.65 18.95
C ILE A 125 -7.86 9.58 17.42
N GLY A 126 -6.69 9.69 16.78
CA GLY A 126 -6.59 9.56 15.31
C GLY A 126 -7.09 8.21 14.80
N VAL A 127 -6.76 7.15 15.53
CA VAL A 127 -7.19 5.78 15.27
C VAL A 127 -8.72 5.65 15.34
N THR A 128 -9.35 6.14 16.40
CA THR A 128 -10.82 6.09 16.56
C THR A 128 -11.55 6.91 15.51
N LEU A 129 -11.05 8.10 15.18
CA LEU A 129 -11.61 8.94 14.13
C LEU A 129 -11.46 8.28 12.74
N GLY A 130 -10.33 7.60 12.49
CA GLY A 130 -10.12 6.83 11.25
C GLY A 130 -11.12 5.69 11.11
N ILE A 131 -11.33 4.87 12.15
CA ILE A 131 -12.35 3.80 12.15
C ILE A 131 -13.74 4.39 11.91
N ALA A 132 -14.11 5.43 12.64
CA ALA A 132 -15.41 6.07 12.47
C ALA A 132 -15.61 6.57 11.03
N GLY A 133 -14.58 7.21 10.44
CA GLY A 133 -14.62 7.67 9.05
C GLY A 133 -14.83 6.55 8.04
N VAL A 134 -14.13 5.41 8.21
CA VAL A 134 -14.32 4.24 7.34
C VAL A 134 -15.67 3.59 7.55
N ALA A 135 -16.07 3.40 8.81
CA ALA A 135 -17.37 2.83 9.11
C ALA A 135 -18.51 3.68 8.51
N THR A 136 -18.37 5.01 8.55
CA THR A 136 -19.32 5.94 7.91
C THR A 136 -19.29 5.77 6.39
N ALA A 137 -18.10 5.75 5.78
CA ALA A 137 -17.95 5.60 4.33
C ALA A 137 -18.53 4.28 3.82
N ILE A 138 -18.19 3.15 4.45
CA ILE A 138 -18.75 1.83 4.11
C ILE A 138 -20.25 1.78 4.41
N GLY A 139 -20.70 2.43 5.49
CA GLY A 139 -22.10 2.50 5.86
C GLY A 139 -22.96 3.19 4.82
N PHE A 140 -22.49 4.27 4.20
CA PHE A 140 -23.18 4.94 3.10
C PHE A 140 -23.25 4.05 1.86
N GLU A 141 -22.17 3.38 1.48
CA GLU A 141 -22.21 2.40 0.37
C GLU A 141 -23.11 1.20 0.66
N ALA A 142 -23.18 0.74 1.91
CA ALA A 142 -24.06 -0.37 2.30
C ALA A 142 -25.55 0.02 2.21
N ILE A 143 -25.88 1.30 2.38
CA ILE A 143 -27.25 1.82 2.25
C ILE A 143 -27.64 2.01 0.78
N GLU A 144 -26.70 2.49 -0.05
CA GLU A 144 -26.93 2.81 -1.46
C GLU A 144 -26.44 1.73 -2.43
N GLY A 145 -25.53 0.86 -1.98
CA GLY A 145 -24.82 -0.13 -2.79
C GLY A 145 -25.38 -1.56 -2.69
N THR A 146 -24.78 -2.42 -3.48
CA THR A 146 -25.04 -3.86 -3.46
C THR A 146 -24.17 -4.55 -2.43
N SER A 147 -24.51 -5.79 -2.02
CA SER A 147 -23.65 -6.63 -1.18
C SER A 147 -22.22 -6.77 -1.75
N ALA A 148 -22.08 -6.66 -3.07
CA ALA A 148 -20.79 -6.71 -3.75
C ALA A 148 -19.86 -5.52 -3.38
N SER A 149 -20.41 -4.31 -3.18
CA SER A 149 -19.61 -3.15 -2.77
C SER A 149 -19.00 -3.30 -1.37
N ILE A 150 -19.69 -4.01 -0.48
CA ILE A 150 -19.16 -4.35 0.86
C ILE A 150 -17.95 -5.27 0.75
N TYR A 151 -18.01 -6.31 -0.09
CA TYR A 151 -16.86 -7.21 -0.31
C TYR A 151 -15.68 -6.48 -0.94
N GLY A 152 -15.93 -5.57 -1.90
CA GLY A 152 -14.90 -4.71 -2.48
C GLY A 152 -14.22 -3.84 -1.42
N SER A 153 -15.00 -3.18 -0.57
CA SER A 153 -14.51 -2.34 0.52
C SER A 153 -13.70 -3.14 1.56
N LEU A 154 -14.15 -4.33 1.93
CA LEU A 154 -13.42 -5.22 2.84
C LEU A 154 -12.10 -5.71 2.24
N ALA A 155 -12.05 -5.98 0.94
CA ALA A 155 -10.80 -6.35 0.27
C ALA A 155 -9.77 -5.21 0.32
N ILE A 156 -10.20 -3.96 0.06
CA ILE A 156 -9.33 -2.80 0.15
C ILE A 156 -8.87 -2.56 1.60
N LEU A 157 -9.75 -2.77 2.57
CA LEU A 157 -9.39 -2.70 3.98
C LEU A 157 -8.35 -3.76 4.37
N ALA A 158 -8.48 -4.99 3.85
CA ALA A 158 -7.46 -6.03 4.03
C ALA A 158 -6.12 -5.66 3.38
N ALA A 159 -6.13 -4.96 2.24
CA ALA A 159 -4.92 -4.43 1.61
C ALA A 159 -4.22 -3.41 2.53
N THR A 160 -4.96 -2.53 3.20
CA THR A 160 -4.39 -1.54 4.13
C THR A 160 -3.72 -2.19 5.33
N LEU A 161 -4.31 -3.28 5.83
CA LEU A 161 -3.71 -4.10 6.89
C LEU A 161 -2.41 -4.75 6.41
N SER A 162 -2.38 -5.26 5.18
CA SER A 162 -1.18 -5.84 4.57
C SER A 162 -0.06 -4.81 4.46
N TYR A 163 -0.33 -3.58 4.03
CA TYR A 163 0.65 -2.48 4.02
C TYR A 163 1.21 -2.17 5.41
N ALA A 164 0.36 -2.16 6.42
CA ALA A 164 0.79 -1.90 7.79
C ALA A 164 1.74 -3.00 8.31
N LEU A 165 1.44 -4.28 8.02
CA LEU A 165 2.32 -5.41 8.32
C LEU A 165 3.64 -5.31 7.54
N ALA A 166 3.59 -4.93 6.26
CA ALA A 166 4.77 -4.71 5.44
C ALA A 166 5.68 -3.61 6.01
N GLY A 167 5.11 -2.53 6.53
CA GLY A 167 5.87 -1.46 7.18
C GLY A 167 6.66 -1.94 8.40
N VAL A 168 6.07 -2.80 9.22
CA VAL A 168 6.77 -3.43 10.36
C VAL A 168 7.81 -4.43 9.88
N TRP A 169 7.47 -5.28 8.91
CA TRP A 169 8.42 -6.23 8.31
C TRP A 169 9.66 -5.54 7.75
N GLY A 170 9.47 -4.44 7.01
CA GLY A 170 10.56 -3.63 6.46
C GLY A 170 11.50 -3.11 7.55
N LYS A 171 10.95 -2.57 8.63
CA LYS A 171 11.75 -2.09 9.78
C LYS A 171 12.53 -3.22 10.45
N LEU A 172 11.93 -4.41 10.61
CA LEU A 172 12.56 -5.52 11.34
C LEU A 172 13.57 -6.30 10.49
N LYS A 173 13.36 -6.42 9.19
CA LYS A 173 14.14 -7.34 8.32
C LYS A 173 14.95 -6.64 7.24
N LEU A 174 14.58 -5.42 6.84
CA LEU A 174 15.16 -4.75 5.68
C LEU A 174 15.81 -3.40 6.01
N ALA A 175 15.78 -2.92 7.25
CA ALA A 175 16.32 -1.61 7.64
C ALA A 175 17.82 -1.41 7.37
N GLY A 176 18.60 -2.48 7.27
CA GLY A 176 20.05 -2.44 6.98
C GLY A 176 20.40 -2.43 5.48
N TRP A 177 19.42 -2.53 4.57
CA TRP A 177 19.65 -2.61 3.14
C TRP A 177 19.33 -1.29 2.44
N PRO A 178 20.06 -0.91 1.37
CA PRO A 178 19.74 0.27 0.58
C PRO A 178 18.31 0.21 0.01
N ALA A 179 17.57 1.32 0.15
CA ALA A 179 16.15 1.36 -0.25
C ALA A 179 15.90 0.98 -1.70
N ILE A 180 16.82 1.35 -2.62
CA ILE A 180 16.70 1.05 -4.04
C ILE A 180 16.86 -0.45 -4.34
N GLU A 181 17.74 -1.14 -3.61
CA GLU A 181 17.93 -2.59 -3.76
C GLU A 181 16.71 -3.35 -3.22
N VAL A 182 16.16 -2.89 -2.08
CA VAL A 182 14.93 -3.43 -1.52
C VAL A 182 13.76 -3.22 -2.49
N ALA A 183 13.60 -2.02 -3.03
CA ALA A 183 12.52 -1.71 -3.99
C ALA A 183 12.61 -2.54 -5.27
N CYS A 184 13.83 -2.83 -5.75
CA CYS A 184 14.04 -3.65 -6.94
C CYS A 184 13.84 -5.15 -6.66
N GLY A 185 14.14 -5.61 -5.44
CA GLY A 185 13.99 -7.01 -5.05
C GLY A 185 12.54 -7.41 -4.70
N CYS A 186 11.68 -6.44 -4.41
CA CYS A 186 10.26 -6.65 -4.13
C CYS A 186 9.41 -6.63 -5.38
#